data_13219105843fa151005d3060e824601e
#
_entry.id   13219105843fa151005d3060e824601e
#
_cell.length_a   1.000
_cell.length_b   1.000
_cell.length_c   1.000
_cell.angle_alpha   90.00
_cell.angle_beta   90.00
_cell.angle_gamma   90.00
#
_symmetry.space_group_name_H-M   'P 1'
#
loop_
_entity.id
_entity.type
_entity.pdbx_description
1 polymer ?
#
loop_
_entity_poly.entity_id
_entity_poly.type
_entity_poly.pdbx_seq_one_letter_code
_entity_poly.pdbx_strand_id
1 'polypeptide(L)'
;MDKNIFHLVGMPRAGNTLLGGIINQNPNLQVSPLSPLSRVVSALHLSFEGESWENFDWTSEQDTLARKTAQAWYSDYKTKSIIDRGTWYPEVVKRLSDNPKVIILQRDIFEVFASFIKWANGNVENFIYTNVTSRKPEDVMAYLSQYGNVQTSARMIYTYQKYLEENNDIDVMYIDYKDLTGDTENIINNLYDFLEVDKFDHNFDNIKDFEFEGQKYNDTKVGSNLHKLKEGSIETSTHDIEWLFPRNLYNRWINMNELIYTPEQLEEKYNKWKY
;
A
#
# COMPACT_ATOMS: atom_id res chain seq x y z
N MET A 1 -19.47 -2.80 -19.27
CA MET A 1 -18.39 -3.83 -19.34
C MET A 1 -17.87 -4.01 -17.94
N ASP A 2 -17.67 -5.24 -17.52
CA ASP A 2 -17.06 -5.53 -16.23
C ASP A 2 -15.63 -5.02 -16.19
N LYS A 3 -15.22 -4.50 -15.04
CA LYS A 3 -13.87 -3.99 -14.77
C LYS A 3 -12.98 -5.11 -14.27
N ASN A 4 -11.72 -5.11 -14.70
CA ASN A 4 -10.70 -5.88 -14.02
C ASN A 4 -10.27 -5.10 -12.77
N ILE A 5 -10.53 -5.63 -11.60
CA ILE A 5 -10.19 -4.97 -10.33
C ILE A 5 -9.12 -5.81 -9.64
N PHE A 6 -7.94 -5.21 -9.49
CA PHE A 6 -6.81 -5.72 -8.73
C PHE A 6 -6.70 -4.96 -7.41
N HIS A 7 -5.94 -5.45 -6.46
CA HIS A 7 -5.89 -4.90 -5.12
C HIS A 7 -4.48 -4.46 -4.76
N LEU A 8 -4.35 -3.28 -4.16
CA LEU A 8 -3.09 -2.75 -3.68
C LEU A 8 -3.15 -2.53 -2.17
N VAL A 9 -2.33 -3.25 -1.46
CA VAL A 9 -2.02 -3.05 -0.04
C VAL A 9 -0.62 -2.44 0.06
N GLY A 10 -0.48 -1.31 0.71
CA GLY A 10 0.82 -0.65 0.76
C GLY A 10 1.10 0.01 2.10
N MET A 11 2.33 -0.12 2.56
CA MET A 11 2.79 0.69 3.67
C MET A 11 2.77 2.17 3.31
N PRO A 12 2.44 3.06 4.26
CA PRO A 12 2.64 4.48 4.04
C PRO A 12 4.12 4.73 3.69
N ARG A 13 4.38 5.67 2.79
CA ARG A 13 5.73 6.01 2.32
C ARG A 13 6.50 4.92 1.58
N ALA A 14 5.83 3.83 1.19
CA ALA A 14 6.43 2.74 0.39
C ALA A 14 6.32 2.93 -1.13
N GLY A 15 6.07 4.16 -1.61
CA GLY A 15 6.00 4.43 -3.06
C GLY A 15 4.62 4.31 -3.68
N ASN A 16 3.54 4.22 -2.88
CA ASN A 16 2.17 4.10 -3.42
C ASN A 16 1.81 5.21 -4.44
N THR A 17 2.19 6.46 -4.14
CA THR A 17 1.93 7.58 -5.05
C THR A 17 2.82 7.53 -6.29
N LEU A 18 4.07 7.06 -6.13
CA LEU A 18 5.00 6.87 -7.24
C LEU A 18 4.48 5.78 -8.20
N LEU A 19 4.12 4.61 -7.66
CA LEU A 19 3.53 3.53 -8.46
C LEU A 19 2.30 4.05 -9.22
N GLY A 20 1.42 4.77 -8.55
CA GLY A 20 0.26 5.38 -9.19
C GLY A 20 0.61 6.40 -10.27
N GLY A 21 1.60 7.27 -10.04
CA GLY A 21 2.07 8.24 -11.04
C GLY A 21 2.68 7.58 -12.28
N ILE A 22 3.34 6.43 -12.12
CA ILE A 22 3.86 5.63 -13.24
C ILE A 22 2.70 4.94 -13.98
N ILE A 23 1.93 4.12 -13.30
CA ILE A 23 0.89 3.28 -13.92
C ILE A 23 -0.21 4.14 -14.56
N ASN A 24 -0.57 5.28 -13.97
CA ASN A 24 -1.64 6.15 -14.48
C ASN A 24 -1.27 6.91 -15.76
N GLN A 25 -0.04 6.72 -16.30
CA GLN A 25 0.28 7.08 -17.67
C GLN A 25 -0.48 6.17 -18.68
N ASN A 26 -0.84 4.95 -18.27
CA ASN A 26 -1.59 4.01 -19.09
C ASN A 26 -3.11 4.29 -19.00
N PRO A 27 -3.79 4.64 -20.10
CA PRO A 27 -5.22 4.91 -20.07
C PRO A 27 -6.07 3.64 -19.81
N ASN A 28 -5.52 2.45 -19.98
CA ASN A 28 -6.24 1.18 -19.85
C ASN A 28 -6.03 0.52 -18.46
N LEU A 29 -5.03 0.94 -17.67
CA LEU A 29 -4.76 0.47 -16.33
C LEU A 29 -4.43 1.65 -15.44
N GLN A 30 -5.14 1.82 -14.36
CA GLN A 30 -4.90 2.92 -13.40
C GLN A 30 -4.89 2.42 -11.96
N VAL A 31 -4.09 3.05 -11.13
CA VAL A 31 -4.09 2.89 -9.67
C VAL A 31 -5.03 3.94 -9.07
N SER A 32 -5.99 3.52 -8.26
CA SER A 32 -6.87 4.45 -7.55
C SER A 32 -6.14 5.20 -6.42
N PRO A 33 -6.62 6.37 -5.98
CA PRO A 33 -6.25 6.91 -4.67
C PRO A 33 -6.67 5.93 -3.58
N LEU A 34 -6.32 6.20 -2.31
CA LEU A 34 -6.81 5.38 -1.20
C LEU A 34 -8.35 5.36 -1.23
N SER A 35 -8.90 4.20 -1.57
CA SER A 35 -10.32 4.00 -1.82
C SER A 35 -11.04 3.54 -0.54
N PRO A 36 -12.27 4.01 -0.28
CA PRO A 36 -13.11 3.46 0.78
C PRO A 36 -13.76 2.12 0.40
N LEU A 37 -13.62 1.63 -0.85
CA LEU A 37 -14.27 0.41 -1.33
C LEU A 37 -13.96 -0.80 -0.45
N SER A 38 -12.71 -0.97 -0.04
CA SER A 38 -12.32 -2.07 0.85
C SER A 38 -13.12 -2.08 2.16
N ARG A 39 -13.40 -0.89 2.73
CA ARG A 39 -14.22 -0.77 3.95
C ARG A 39 -15.69 -1.10 3.70
N VAL A 40 -16.22 -0.69 2.55
CA VAL A 40 -17.61 -1.01 2.15
C VAL A 40 -17.78 -2.51 2.00
N VAL A 41 -16.88 -3.17 1.27
CA VAL A 41 -16.94 -4.63 1.07
C VAL A 41 -16.69 -5.39 2.37
N SER A 42 -15.76 -4.92 3.21
CA SER A 42 -15.55 -5.51 4.55
C SER A 42 -16.81 -5.37 5.44
N ALA A 43 -17.50 -4.23 5.40
CA ALA A 43 -18.74 -4.05 6.14
C ALA A 43 -19.86 -4.98 5.63
N LEU A 44 -19.94 -5.20 4.31
CA LEU A 44 -20.83 -6.18 3.74
C LEU A 44 -20.48 -7.58 4.24
N HIS A 45 -19.21 -7.97 4.22
CA HIS A 45 -18.76 -9.25 4.75
C HIS A 45 -19.19 -9.44 6.21
N LEU A 46 -18.89 -8.48 7.07
CA LEU A 46 -19.26 -8.53 8.49
C LEU A 46 -20.77 -8.56 8.74
N SER A 47 -21.60 -8.04 7.81
CA SER A 47 -23.06 -8.06 7.95
C SER A 47 -23.67 -9.46 7.79
N PHE A 48 -22.91 -10.40 7.23
CA PHE A 48 -23.32 -11.81 7.15
C PHE A 48 -22.83 -12.66 8.34
N GLU A 49 -22.04 -12.07 9.24
CA GLU A 49 -21.64 -12.71 10.50
C GLU A 49 -22.69 -12.47 11.58
N GLY A 50 -23.02 -13.50 12.35
CA GLY A 50 -23.92 -13.41 13.49
C GLY A 50 -24.92 -14.55 13.58
N GLU A 51 -25.35 -14.86 14.80
CA GLU A 51 -26.19 -16.02 15.15
C GLU A 51 -27.49 -16.18 14.33
N SER A 52 -28.08 -15.06 13.88
CA SER A 52 -29.34 -15.11 13.09
C SER A 52 -29.16 -15.62 11.64
N TRP A 53 -27.92 -15.61 11.14
CA TRP A 53 -27.60 -16.01 9.76
C TRP A 53 -26.95 -17.40 9.69
N GLU A 54 -26.46 -17.95 10.79
CA GLU A 54 -25.69 -19.20 10.85
C GLU A 54 -26.52 -20.45 10.47
N ASN A 55 -27.85 -20.33 10.44
CA ASN A 55 -28.75 -21.44 10.08
C ASN A 55 -28.87 -21.64 8.57
N PHE A 56 -28.26 -20.83 7.74
CA PHE A 56 -28.30 -20.90 6.29
C PHE A 56 -26.95 -20.50 5.69
N ASP A 57 -26.50 -21.22 4.66
CA ASP A 57 -25.27 -20.89 3.95
C ASP A 57 -25.51 -19.75 2.97
N TRP A 58 -25.06 -18.54 3.33
CA TRP A 58 -25.15 -17.33 2.52
C TRP A 58 -23.87 -17.01 1.74
N THR A 59 -22.92 -17.95 1.67
CA THR A 59 -21.60 -17.70 1.06
C THR A 59 -21.70 -17.21 -0.39
N SER A 60 -22.55 -17.83 -1.19
CA SER A 60 -22.75 -17.47 -2.60
C SER A 60 -23.33 -16.05 -2.77
N GLU A 61 -24.30 -15.69 -1.93
CA GLU A 61 -24.94 -14.37 -1.93
C GLU A 61 -23.97 -13.29 -1.48
N GLN A 62 -23.16 -13.59 -0.48
CA GLN A 62 -22.11 -12.70 0.04
C GLN A 62 -21.07 -12.40 -1.03
N ASP A 63 -20.55 -13.43 -1.72
CA ASP A 63 -19.58 -13.28 -2.80
C ASP A 63 -20.18 -12.49 -3.98
N THR A 64 -21.41 -12.82 -4.36
CA THR A 64 -22.13 -12.11 -5.42
C THR A 64 -22.32 -10.63 -5.09
N LEU A 65 -22.72 -10.33 -3.85
CA LEU A 65 -22.91 -8.94 -3.41
C LEU A 65 -21.60 -8.16 -3.37
N ALA A 66 -20.53 -8.78 -2.87
CA ALA A 66 -19.20 -8.19 -2.84
C ALA A 66 -18.70 -7.84 -4.26
N ARG A 67 -18.77 -8.80 -5.20
CA ARG A 67 -18.41 -8.61 -6.61
C ARG A 67 -19.22 -7.51 -7.28
N LYS A 68 -20.55 -7.52 -7.14
CA LYS A 68 -21.44 -6.50 -7.69
C LYS A 68 -21.14 -5.12 -7.11
N THR A 69 -20.85 -5.01 -5.83
CA THR A 69 -20.50 -3.76 -5.17
C THR A 69 -19.20 -3.19 -5.73
N ALA A 70 -18.16 -4.01 -5.89
CA ALA A 70 -16.90 -3.59 -6.47
C ALA A 70 -17.05 -3.15 -7.94
N GLN A 71 -17.83 -3.87 -8.74
CA GLN A 71 -18.13 -3.51 -10.13
C GLN A 71 -18.92 -2.22 -10.22
N ALA A 72 -19.96 -2.05 -9.38
CA ALA A 72 -20.77 -0.84 -9.34
C ALA A 72 -19.96 0.40 -8.93
N TRP A 73 -19.00 0.24 -8.00
CA TRP A 73 -18.13 1.33 -7.56
C TRP A 73 -17.34 1.96 -8.71
N TYR A 74 -16.89 1.13 -9.66
CA TYR A 74 -16.07 1.57 -10.79
C TYR A 74 -16.83 1.64 -12.12
N SER A 75 -18.15 1.45 -12.12
CA SER A 75 -18.95 1.38 -13.37
C SER A 75 -18.80 2.59 -14.28
N ASP A 76 -18.74 3.79 -13.69
CA ASP A 76 -18.71 5.06 -14.42
C ASP A 76 -17.30 5.51 -14.83
N TYR A 77 -16.26 4.82 -14.38
CA TYR A 77 -14.88 5.15 -14.75
C TYR A 77 -14.56 4.63 -16.17
N LYS A 78 -13.75 5.39 -16.92
CA LYS A 78 -13.40 5.05 -18.31
C LYS A 78 -12.40 3.90 -18.39
N THR A 79 -11.49 3.84 -17.45
CA THR A 79 -10.41 2.84 -17.39
C THR A 79 -10.97 1.43 -17.28
N LYS A 80 -10.42 0.50 -18.08
CA LYS A 80 -10.87 -0.90 -18.10
C LYS A 80 -10.39 -1.69 -16.89
N SER A 81 -9.14 -1.48 -16.49
CA SER A 81 -8.48 -2.23 -15.42
C SER A 81 -8.04 -1.27 -14.32
N ILE A 82 -8.36 -1.58 -13.07
CA ILE A 82 -8.11 -0.71 -11.92
C ILE A 82 -7.39 -1.49 -10.84
N ILE A 83 -6.31 -0.92 -10.33
CA ILE A 83 -5.64 -1.36 -9.12
C ILE A 83 -6.23 -0.54 -7.97
N ASP A 84 -7.17 -1.11 -7.23
CA ASP A 84 -7.78 -0.45 -6.08
C ASP A 84 -6.83 -0.44 -4.89
N ARG A 85 -6.45 0.75 -4.46
CA ARG A 85 -5.64 0.95 -3.26
C ARG A 85 -6.53 1.04 -2.04
N GLY A 86 -6.43 0.05 -1.15
CA GLY A 86 -7.27 -0.03 0.04
C GLY A 86 -6.66 -0.81 1.18
N THR A 87 -7.45 -1.01 2.23
CA THR A 87 -7.14 -1.89 3.35
C THR A 87 -7.83 -3.24 3.08
N TRP A 88 -7.23 -4.02 2.20
CA TRP A 88 -7.77 -5.29 1.72
C TRP A 88 -7.29 -6.45 2.59
N TYR A 89 -8.21 -7.15 3.24
CA TYR A 89 -7.93 -8.39 3.97
C TYR A 89 -8.06 -9.60 3.06
N PRO A 90 -7.24 -10.67 3.22
CA PRO A 90 -7.32 -11.86 2.38
C PRO A 90 -8.73 -12.45 2.31
N GLU A 91 -9.42 -12.55 3.45
CA GLU A 91 -10.78 -13.11 3.56
C GLU A 91 -11.82 -12.33 2.76
N VAL A 92 -11.57 -11.03 2.52
CA VAL A 92 -12.44 -10.17 1.72
C VAL A 92 -12.07 -10.28 0.24
N VAL A 93 -10.78 -10.24 -0.07
CA VAL A 93 -10.27 -10.23 -1.45
C VAL A 93 -10.65 -11.52 -2.19
N LYS A 94 -10.52 -12.67 -1.55
CA LYS A 94 -10.88 -13.97 -2.15
C LYS A 94 -12.33 -14.08 -2.62
N ARG A 95 -13.23 -13.22 -2.13
CA ARG A 95 -14.65 -13.17 -2.52
C ARG A 95 -14.91 -12.34 -3.76
N LEU A 96 -13.94 -11.51 -4.19
CA LEU A 96 -14.14 -10.52 -5.27
C LEU A 96 -13.92 -11.09 -6.66
N SER A 97 -13.12 -12.14 -6.79
CA SER A 97 -12.88 -12.86 -8.05
C SER A 97 -12.47 -14.30 -7.78
N ASP A 98 -12.48 -15.13 -8.83
CA ASP A 98 -12.04 -16.51 -8.73
C ASP A 98 -10.52 -16.66 -8.70
N ASN A 99 -9.80 -15.65 -9.17
CA ASN A 99 -8.33 -15.54 -9.09
C ASN A 99 -7.93 -14.12 -8.73
N PRO A 100 -8.06 -13.72 -7.46
CA PRO A 100 -7.75 -12.37 -7.03
C PRO A 100 -6.24 -12.13 -7.00
N LYS A 101 -5.81 -10.98 -7.55
CA LYS A 101 -4.41 -10.55 -7.57
C LYS A 101 -4.20 -9.37 -6.64
N VAL A 102 -3.21 -9.49 -5.77
CA VAL A 102 -2.89 -8.49 -4.75
C VAL A 102 -1.44 -8.04 -4.89
N ILE A 103 -1.25 -6.75 -4.94
CA ILE A 103 0.07 -6.10 -4.92
C ILE A 103 0.33 -5.64 -3.50
N ILE A 104 1.46 -5.98 -2.93
CA ILE A 104 1.89 -5.54 -1.61
C ILE A 104 3.13 -4.67 -1.75
N LEU A 105 2.97 -3.36 -1.50
CA LEU A 105 4.11 -2.44 -1.41
C LEU A 105 4.66 -2.42 0.01
N GLN A 106 5.92 -2.81 0.14
CA GLN A 106 6.62 -2.88 1.42
C GLN A 106 7.84 -1.96 1.46
N ARG A 107 8.22 -1.52 2.65
CA ARG A 107 9.40 -0.71 2.90
C ARG A 107 9.87 -0.92 4.33
N ASP A 108 11.17 -0.90 4.55
CA ASP A 108 11.76 -0.96 5.89
C ASP A 108 11.10 0.07 6.82
N ILE A 109 10.76 -0.36 8.05
CA ILE A 109 10.00 0.45 9.00
C ILE A 109 10.74 1.74 9.38
N PHE A 110 12.07 1.69 9.51
CA PHE A 110 12.87 2.85 9.86
C PHE A 110 12.95 3.85 8.71
N GLU A 111 13.00 3.35 7.47
CA GLU A 111 12.92 4.17 6.27
C GLU A 111 11.55 4.87 6.16
N VAL A 112 10.47 4.19 6.56
CA VAL A 112 9.12 4.77 6.64
C VAL A 112 9.10 5.90 7.67
N PHE A 113 9.59 5.64 8.89
CA PHE A 113 9.64 6.66 9.94
C PHE A 113 10.53 7.84 9.56
N ALA A 114 11.72 7.58 9.00
CA ALA A 114 12.63 8.62 8.54
C ALA A 114 12.00 9.51 7.46
N SER A 115 11.27 8.90 6.53
CA SER A 115 10.52 9.64 5.50
C SER A 115 9.44 10.55 6.09
N PHE A 116 8.73 10.10 7.13
CA PHE A 116 7.75 10.93 7.84
C PHE A 116 8.42 12.06 8.62
N ILE A 117 9.52 11.79 9.33
CA ILE A 117 10.27 12.80 10.08
C ILE A 117 10.79 13.88 9.13
N LYS A 118 11.37 13.48 8.00
CA LYS A 118 11.85 14.43 6.98
C LYS A 118 10.71 15.29 6.43
N TRP A 119 9.60 14.68 6.07
CA TRP A 119 8.42 15.40 5.58
C TRP A 119 7.90 16.38 6.65
N ALA A 120 7.79 15.94 7.88
CA ALA A 120 7.32 16.75 8.99
C ALA A 120 8.26 17.92 9.31
N ASN A 121 9.58 17.75 9.25
CA ASN A 121 10.56 18.82 9.43
C ASN A 121 10.47 19.90 8.34
N GLY A 122 10.08 19.52 7.11
CA GLY A 122 9.83 20.46 6.02
C GLY A 122 8.48 21.20 6.10
N ASN A 123 7.60 20.81 7.03
CA ASN A 123 6.22 21.30 7.15
C ASN A 123 5.90 21.62 8.62
N VAL A 124 6.45 22.71 9.14
CA VAL A 124 6.43 23.09 10.58
C VAL A 124 5.03 23.27 11.15
N GLU A 125 4.02 23.58 10.32
CA GLU A 125 2.61 23.75 10.70
C GLU A 125 1.78 22.47 10.53
N ASN A 126 2.44 21.34 10.34
CA ASN A 126 1.84 20.11 9.94
C ASN A 126 1.07 19.44 11.08
N PHE A 127 -0.05 18.78 10.72
CA PHE A 127 -0.92 17.99 11.59
C PHE A 127 -0.16 17.02 12.51
N ILE A 128 0.89 16.36 12.05
CA ILE A 128 1.68 15.42 12.85
C ILE A 128 2.33 16.14 14.03
N TYR A 129 2.89 17.33 13.81
CA TYR A 129 3.55 18.10 14.88
C TYR A 129 2.60 18.85 15.79
N THR A 130 1.42 19.22 15.34
CA THR A 130 0.42 19.87 16.18
C THR A 130 -0.17 18.92 17.21
N ASN A 131 -0.13 17.60 16.95
CA ASN A 131 -0.67 16.57 17.83
C ASN A 131 0.42 15.82 18.64
N VAL A 132 1.69 16.04 18.36
CA VAL A 132 2.82 15.48 19.13
C VAL A 132 3.40 16.58 20.00
N THR A 133 3.20 16.47 21.30
CA THR A 133 3.69 17.45 22.30
C THR A 133 5.21 17.47 22.46
N SER A 134 5.89 16.43 21.97
CA SER A 134 7.33 16.26 22.00
C SER A 134 7.86 16.03 20.58
N ARG A 135 9.00 16.65 20.27
CA ARG A 135 9.73 16.43 19.00
C ARG A 135 10.80 15.35 19.09
N LYS A 136 10.78 14.56 20.15
CA LYS A 136 11.71 13.44 20.29
C LYS A 136 11.35 12.34 19.29
N PRO A 137 12.33 11.71 18.64
CA PRO A 137 12.08 10.62 17.68
C PRO A 137 11.17 9.53 18.25
N GLU A 138 11.31 9.18 19.55
CA GLU A 138 10.48 8.18 20.20
C GLU A 138 8.98 8.51 20.18
N ASP A 139 8.64 9.76 20.49
CA ASP A 139 7.26 10.20 20.56
C ASP A 139 6.64 10.31 19.17
N VAL A 140 7.43 10.75 18.18
CA VAL A 140 7.01 10.78 16.77
C VAL A 140 6.78 9.37 16.26
N MET A 141 7.67 8.43 16.54
CA MET A 141 7.53 7.02 16.13
C MET A 141 6.31 6.37 16.79
N ALA A 142 6.11 6.59 18.10
CA ALA A 142 4.94 6.09 18.82
C ALA A 142 3.64 6.63 18.23
N TYR A 143 3.59 7.91 17.91
CA TYR A 143 2.44 8.53 17.26
C TYR A 143 2.20 7.96 15.87
N LEU A 144 3.21 7.88 15.03
CA LEU A 144 3.09 7.36 13.65
C LEU A 144 2.70 5.88 13.61
N SER A 145 3.21 5.06 14.53
CA SER A 145 2.82 3.66 14.63
C SER A 145 1.35 3.51 14.99
N GLN A 146 0.83 4.38 15.85
CA GLN A 146 -0.54 4.31 16.34
C GLN A 146 -1.54 5.01 15.42
N TYR A 147 -1.22 6.19 14.89
CA TYR A 147 -2.14 7.05 14.12
C TYR A 147 -1.78 7.20 12.64
N GLY A 148 -0.54 6.92 12.26
CA GLY A 148 -0.05 7.05 10.88
C GLY A 148 -0.36 5.85 9.97
N ASN A 149 -1.22 4.92 10.38
CA ASN A 149 -1.54 3.67 9.68
C ASN A 149 -0.33 2.72 9.46
N VAL A 150 0.82 3.01 10.06
CA VAL A 150 2.03 2.20 9.87
C VAL A 150 1.83 0.81 10.45
N GLN A 151 1.36 0.73 11.70
CA GLN A 151 1.09 -0.54 12.36
C GLN A 151 -0.02 -1.33 11.66
N THR A 152 -1.09 -0.65 11.24
CA THR A 152 -2.20 -1.30 10.54
C THR A 152 -1.73 -1.91 9.21
N SER A 153 -0.92 -1.17 8.45
CA SER A 153 -0.38 -1.66 7.19
C SER A 153 0.62 -2.82 7.39
N ALA A 154 1.50 -2.73 8.38
CA ALA A 154 2.43 -3.83 8.69
C ALA A 154 1.68 -5.10 9.10
N ARG A 155 0.67 -4.99 9.96
CA ARG A 155 -0.18 -6.13 10.34
C ARG A 155 -0.94 -6.70 9.15
N MET A 156 -1.39 -5.87 8.23
CA MET A 156 -2.06 -6.32 7.01
C MET A 156 -1.12 -7.18 6.16
N ILE A 157 0.13 -6.75 5.97
CA ILE A 157 1.14 -7.53 5.23
C ILE A 157 1.38 -8.86 5.93
N TYR A 158 1.54 -8.85 7.26
CA TYR A 158 1.68 -10.06 8.05
C TYR A 158 0.47 -11.00 7.92
N THR A 159 -0.75 -10.46 7.86
CA THR A 159 -1.95 -11.26 7.65
C THR A 159 -1.89 -12.00 6.30
N TYR A 160 -1.41 -11.35 5.23
CA TYR A 160 -1.19 -12.03 3.95
C TYR A 160 -0.13 -13.12 4.05
N GLN A 161 1.00 -12.85 4.69
CA GLN A 161 2.06 -13.87 4.87
C GLN A 161 1.49 -15.11 5.58
N LYS A 162 0.74 -14.92 6.66
CA LYS A 162 0.12 -16.02 7.41
C LYS A 162 -0.98 -16.73 6.64
N TYR A 163 -1.79 -15.98 5.91
CA TYR A 163 -2.84 -16.56 5.08
C TYR A 163 -2.27 -17.49 4.00
N LEU A 164 -1.20 -17.07 3.34
CA LEU A 164 -0.54 -17.81 2.25
C LEU A 164 0.25 -19.05 2.73
N GLU A 165 0.56 -19.17 4.04
CA GLU A 165 1.15 -20.40 4.60
C GLU A 165 0.17 -21.59 4.49
N GLU A 166 -1.16 -21.32 4.49
CA GLU A 166 -2.19 -22.35 4.52
C GLU A 166 -3.10 -22.34 3.28
N ASN A 167 -3.05 -21.28 2.46
CA ASN A 167 -3.95 -21.05 1.33
C ASN A 167 -3.18 -20.68 0.06
N ASN A 168 -3.74 -21.00 -1.10
CA ASN A 168 -3.20 -20.71 -2.43
C ASN A 168 -4.23 -20.12 -3.39
N ASP A 169 -5.28 -19.50 -2.86
CA ASP A 169 -6.43 -18.96 -3.60
C ASP A 169 -6.33 -17.46 -3.89
N ILE A 170 -5.18 -16.84 -3.58
CA ILE A 170 -4.85 -15.45 -3.86
C ILE A 170 -3.44 -15.38 -4.43
N ASP A 171 -3.29 -14.78 -5.60
CA ASP A 171 -1.98 -14.44 -6.15
C ASP A 171 -1.46 -13.15 -5.52
N VAL A 172 -0.23 -13.16 -5.01
CA VAL A 172 0.38 -12.00 -4.35
C VAL A 172 1.73 -11.66 -4.96
N MET A 173 1.91 -10.39 -5.34
CA MET A 173 3.20 -9.83 -5.74
C MET A 173 3.71 -8.85 -4.67
N TYR A 174 4.85 -9.14 -4.08
CA TYR A 174 5.54 -8.22 -3.17
C TYR A 174 6.49 -7.31 -3.95
N ILE A 175 6.43 -6.00 -3.70
CA ILE A 175 7.30 -4.99 -4.30
C ILE A 175 7.94 -4.19 -3.17
N ASP A 176 9.26 -4.29 -3.00
CA ASP A 176 10.00 -3.41 -2.08
C ASP A 176 10.21 -2.03 -2.72
N TYR A 177 10.16 -1.00 -1.90
CA TYR A 177 10.39 0.39 -2.34
C TYR A 177 11.75 0.57 -3.03
N LYS A 178 12.79 -0.11 -2.57
CA LYS A 178 14.13 -0.01 -3.17
C LYS A 178 14.16 -0.60 -4.56
N ASP A 179 13.47 -1.73 -4.76
CA ASP A 179 13.39 -2.37 -6.06
C ASP A 179 12.56 -1.51 -7.03
N LEU A 180 11.40 -1.01 -6.55
CA LEU A 180 10.56 -0.10 -7.34
C LEU A 180 11.32 1.14 -7.81
N THR A 181 12.25 1.67 -7.02
CA THR A 181 12.99 2.90 -7.36
C THR A 181 14.35 2.63 -7.98
N GLY A 182 14.94 1.46 -7.78
CA GLY A 182 16.27 1.08 -8.28
C GLY A 182 16.23 0.38 -9.65
N ASP A 183 15.15 -0.36 -9.93
CA ASP A 183 14.95 -1.09 -11.19
C ASP A 183 13.49 -0.96 -11.65
N THR A 184 13.04 0.28 -11.77
CA THR A 184 11.63 0.62 -12.01
C THR A 184 11.05 -0.06 -13.23
N GLU A 185 11.76 -0.02 -14.38
CA GLU A 185 11.25 -0.58 -15.62
C GLU A 185 11.01 -2.08 -15.52
N ASN A 186 11.95 -2.83 -14.94
CA ASN A 186 11.81 -4.27 -14.76
C ASN A 186 10.67 -4.60 -13.78
N ILE A 187 10.57 -3.88 -12.65
CA ILE A 187 9.47 -4.06 -11.68
C ILE A 187 8.11 -3.78 -12.31
N ILE A 188 7.98 -2.73 -13.11
CA ILE A 188 6.73 -2.40 -13.79
C ILE A 188 6.39 -3.45 -14.85
N ASN A 189 7.37 -3.93 -15.63
CA ASN A 189 7.16 -5.00 -16.58
C ASN A 189 6.69 -6.31 -15.91
N ASN A 190 7.31 -6.68 -14.79
CA ASN A 190 6.89 -7.84 -13.99
C ASN A 190 5.49 -7.66 -13.40
N LEU A 191 5.12 -6.43 -13.01
CA LEU A 191 3.77 -6.12 -12.54
C LEU A 191 2.72 -6.34 -13.65
N TYR A 192 3.00 -5.91 -14.89
CA TYR A 192 2.11 -6.16 -16.02
C TYR A 192 1.95 -7.66 -16.31
N ASP A 193 3.06 -8.41 -16.28
CA ASP A 193 3.05 -9.86 -16.46
C ASP A 193 2.25 -10.54 -15.33
N PHE A 194 2.44 -10.12 -14.07
CA PHE A 194 1.68 -10.61 -12.93
C PHE A 194 0.17 -10.34 -13.06
N LEU A 195 -0.21 -9.13 -13.49
CA LEU A 195 -1.61 -8.74 -13.67
C LEU A 195 -2.23 -9.34 -14.94
N GLU A 196 -1.43 -9.91 -15.84
CA GLU A 196 -1.87 -10.46 -17.15
C GLU A 196 -2.58 -9.39 -18.01
N VAL A 197 -2.02 -8.18 -18.03
CA VAL A 197 -2.51 -7.06 -18.84
C VAL A 197 -1.46 -6.60 -19.84
N ASP A 198 -1.92 -5.97 -20.93
CA ASP A 198 -1.04 -5.47 -21.98
C ASP A 198 -0.05 -4.44 -21.43
N LYS A 199 1.24 -4.61 -21.75
CA LYS A 199 2.31 -3.68 -21.37
C LYS A 199 2.10 -2.33 -22.03
N PHE A 200 2.54 -1.30 -21.35
CA PHE A 200 2.48 0.09 -21.80
C PHE A 200 3.90 0.69 -21.75
N ASP A 201 4.23 1.51 -22.74
CA ASP A 201 5.52 2.22 -22.82
C ASP A 201 5.49 3.46 -21.91
N HIS A 202 6.04 3.33 -20.71
CA HIS A 202 6.07 4.36 -19.69
C HIS A 202 7.25 5.32 -19.86
N ASN A 203 7.02 6.60 -19.62
CA ASN A 203 8.08 7.58 -19.51
C ASN A 203 8.56 7.68 -18.06
N PHE A 204 9.66 7.02 -17.72
CA PHE A 204 10.26 7.01 -16.38
C PHE A 204 11.09 8.26 -16.06
N ASP A 205 11.47 9.05 -17.06
CA ASP A 205 12.25 10.28 -16.89
C ASP A 205 11.37 11.49 -16.57
N ASN A 206 10.05 11.36 -16.74
CA ASN A 206 9.10 12.45 -16.51
C ASN A 206 7.83 11.95 -15.86
N ILE A 207 7.94 11.52 -14.60
CA ILE A 207 6.78 11.11 -13.80
C ILE A 207 6.02 12.36 -13.39
N LYS A 208 4.75 12.42 -13.78
CA LYS A 208 3.83 13.49 -13.40
C LYS A 208 3.22 13.22 -12.03
N ASP A 209 2.70 14.28 -11.40
CA ASP A 209 1.90 14.15 -10.19
C ASP A 209 0.76 13.15 -10.40
N PHE A 210 0.46 12.40 -9.33
CA PHE A 210 -0.60 11.41 -9.32
C PHE A 210 -1.93 12.06 -9.73
N GLU A 211 -2.55 11.47 -10.75
CA GLU A 211 -3.88 11.84 -11.23
C GLU A 211 -4.68 10.57 -11.49
N PHE A 212 -5.93 10.53 -11.05
CA PHE A 212 -6.86 9.44 -11.28
C PHE A 212 -8.18 10.00 -11.78
N GLU A 213 -8.62 9.60 -12.98
CA GLU A 213 -9.84 10.07 -13.64
C GLU A 213 -9.98 11.62 -13.64
N GLY A 214 -8.89 12.33 -13.91
CA GLY A 214 -8.86 13.80 -13.96
C GLY A 214 -8.77 14.50 -12.60
N GLN A 215 -8.68 13.75 -11.50
CA GLN A 215 -8.58 14.29 -10.14
C GLN A 215 -7.19 14.11 -9.56
N LYS A 216 -6.68 15.15 -8.89
CA LYS A 216 -5.40 15.15 -8.19
C LYS A 216 -5.60 15.18 -6.68
N TYR A 217 -4.58 14.77 -5.93
CA TYR A 217 -4.59 14.93 -4.48
C TYR A 217 -4.68 16.40 -4.09
N ASN A 218 -5.52 16.68 -3.08
CA ASN A 218 -5.56 17.98 -2.42
C ASN A 218 -4.89 17.87 -1.05
N ASP A 219 -3.59 18.12 -1.02
CA ASP A 219 -2.77 18.03 0.19
C ASP A 219 -2.98 19.19 1.18
N THR A 220 -3.80 20.18 0.86
CA THR A 220 -4.05 21.32 1.78
C THR A 220 -4.65 20.88 3.12
N LYS A 221 -5.39 19.74 3.12
CA LYS A 221 -5.99 19.16 4.33
C LYS A 221 -4.99 18.45 5.26
N VAL A 222 -3.82 18.08 4.74
CA VAL A 222 -2.78 17.33 5.46
C VAL A 222 -1.47 18.10 5.60
N GLY A 223 -1.48 19.40 5.32
CA GLY A 223 -0.34 20.28 5.55
C GLY A 223 0.71 20.28 4.42
N SER A 224 0.29 20.15 3.18
CA SER A 224 1.07 20.28 1.94
C SER A 224 2.09 19.17 1.58
N ASN A 225 2.19 18.88 0.29
CA ASN A 225 3.23 18.07 -0.39
C ASN A 225 3.40 16.60 0.05
N LEU A 226 2.44 16.01 0.80
CA LEU A 226 2.54 14.59 1.20
C LEU A 226 2.53 13.64 -0.01
N HIS A 227 1.72 13.97 -1.03
CA HIS A 227 1.52 13.16 -2.23
C HIS A 227 2.17 13.75 -3.48
N LYS A 228 2.89 14.88 -3.34
CA LYS A 228 3.61 15.48 -4.46
C LYS A 228 4.79 14.61 -4.84
N LEU A 229 4.86 14.25 -6.12
CA LEU A 229 6.02 13.56 -6.69
C LEU A 229 7.13 14.57 -7.00
N LYS A 230 8.38 14.14 -6.94
CA LYS A 230 9.48 14.90 -7.52
C LYS A 230 9.35 14.84 -9.03
N GLU A 231 9.40 15.98 -9.69
CA GLU A 231 9.50 16.05 -11.15
C GLU A 231 10.88 15.54 -11.60
N GLY A 232 10.91 14.79 -12.69
CA GLY A 232 12.14 14.25 -13.28
C GLY A 232 12.29 12.73 -13.07
N SER A 233 13.54 12.27 -13.08
CA SER A 233 13.87 10.84 -12.96
C SER A 233 13.56 10.31 -11.57
N ILE A 234 13.27 9.01 -11.51
CA ILE A 234 13.02 8.30 -10.25
C ILE A 234 14.33 8.18 -9.48
N GLU A 235 14.31 8.61 -8.23
CA GLU A 235 15.44 8.50 -7.31
C GLU A 235 15.05 7.69 -6.07
N THR A 236 15.89 6.74 -5.69
CA THR A 236 15.73 6.04 -4.41
C THR A 236 16.00 7.02 -3.27
N SER A 237 14.97 7.28 -2.46
CA SER A 237 15.14 8.07 -1.25
C SER A 237 15.67 7.19 -0.13
N THR A 238 16.92 7.41 0.25
CA THR A 238 17.56 6.78 1.41
C THR A 238 17.71 7.76 2.56
N HIS A 239 17.75 7.26 3.78
CA HIS A 239 17.91 8.05 4.99
C HIS A 239 19.07 7.50 5.82
N ASP A 240 19.73 8.37 6.57
CA ASP A 240 20.73 7.96 7.56
C ASP A 240 20.01 7.48 8.82
N ILE A 241 19.71 6.17 8.81
CA ILE A 241 18.95 5.50 9.87
C ILE A 241 19.75 5.50 11.18
N GLU A 242 21.06 5.27 11.14
CA GLU A 242 21.91 5.20 12.33
C GLU A 242 21.93 6.54 13.07
N TRP A 243 21.96 7.64 12.33
CA TRP A 243 21.92 8.97 12.91
C TRP A 243 20.55 9.34 13.47
N LEU A 244 19.47 8.95 12.76
CA LEU A 244 18.11 9.30 13.15
C LEU A 244 17.58 8.46 14.31
N PHE A 245 18.02 7.19 14.42
CA PHE A 245 17.52 6.24 15.40
C PHE A 245 18.65 5.67 16.26
N PRO A 246 18.85 6.21 17.47
CA PRO A 246 19.77 5.63 18.43
C PRO A 246 19.49 4.14 18.66
N ARG A 247 20.53 3.36 18.96
CA ARG A 247 20.48 1.88 19.04
C ARG A 247 19.38 1.33 19.94
N ASN A 248 19.05 2.04 21.03
CA ASN A 248 17.94 1.66 21.92
C ASN A 248 16.57 1.77 21.25
N LEU A 249 16.35 2.79 20.41
CA LEU A 249 15.12 2.93 19.63
C LEU A 249 15.06 1.91 18.49
N TYR A 250 16.18 1.70 17.81
CA TYR A 250 16.30 0.67 16.79
C TYR A 250 15.89 -0.69 17.34
N ASN A 251 16.49 -1.13 18.44
CA ASN A 251 16.17 -2.43 19.06
C ASN A 251 14.71 -2.56 19.50
N ARG A 252 14.06 -1.45 19.85
CA ARG A 252 12.64 -1.45 20.25
C ARG A 252 11.69 -1.68 19.08
N TRP A 253 12.03 -1.21 17.89
CA TRP A 253 11.12 -1.19 16.75
C TRP A 253 11.47 -2.19 15.64
N ILE A 254 12.64 -2.83 15.73
CA ILE A 254 13.11 -3.77 14.70
C ILE A 254 12.13 -4.91 14.43
N ASN A 255 11.44 -5.38 15.48
CA ASN A 255 10.46 -6.46 15.36
C ASN A 255 9.25 -6.09 14.49
N MET A 256 9.02 -4.80 14.22
CA MET A 256 7.98 -4.42 13.26
C MET A 256 8.34 -4.80 11.82
N ASN A 257 9.63 -4.93 11.49
CA ASN A 257 10.04 -5.42 10.19
C ASN A 257 9.70 -6.92 10.01
N GLU A 258 9.60 -7.69 11.09
CA GLU A 258 9.14 -9.08 11.08
C GLU A 258 7.66 -9.21 10.63
N LEU A 259 6.89 -8.13 10.71
CA LEU A 259 5.52 -8.06 10.19
C LEU A 259 5.49 -7.70 8.68
N ILE A 260 6.59 -7.19 8.14
CA ILE A 260 6.66 -6.63 6.77
C ILE A 260 7.36 -7.60 5.83
N TYR A 261 8.40 -8.26 6.32
CA TYR A 261 9.28 -9.10 5.55
C TYR A 261 9.24 -10.55 6.03
N THR A 262 9.40 -11.49 5.11
CA THR A 262 9.58 -12.90 5.48
C THR A 262 10.92 -13.10 6.18
N PRO A 263 11.13 -14.22 6.92
CA PRO A 263 12.41 -14.53 7.55
C PRO A 263 13.59 -14.48 6.56
N GLU A 264 13.40 -14.98 5.34
CA GLU A 264 14.42 -14.98 4.29
C GLU A 264 14.78 -13.56 3.84
N GLN A 265 13.78 -12.71 3.62
CA GLN A 265 13.98 -11.30 3.28
C GLN A 265 14.67 -10.54 4.40
N LEU A 266 14.38 -10.86 5.66
CA LEU A 266 15.05 -10.26 6.82
C LEU A 266 16.50 -10.68 6.90
N GLU A 267 16.80 -11.95 6.67
CA GLU A 267 18.17 -12.45 6.68
C GLU A 267 19.03 -11.73 5.63
N GLU A 268 18.53 -11.56 4.41
CA GLU A 268 19.20 -10.80 3.36
C GLU A 268 19.44 -9.33 3.76
N LYS A 269 18.43 -8.67 4.33
CA LYS A 269 18.53 -7.26 4.77
C LYS A 269 19.50 -7.07 5.93
N TYR A 270 19.47 -7.95 6.94
CA TYR A 270 20.24 -7.77 8.18
C TYR A 270 21.61 -8.40 8.17
N ASN A 271 21.93 -9.32 7.26
CA ASN A 271 23.32 -9.80 7.10
C ASN A 271 24.28 -8.67 6.70
N LYS A 272 23.78 -7.58 6.16
CA LYS A 272 24.55 -6.35 5.90
C LYS A 272 24.85 -5.51 7.16
N TRP A 273 24.20 -5.80 8.30
CA TRP A 273 24.32 -5.03 9.55
C TRP A 273 25.04 -5.77 10.69
N LYS A 274 25.51 -6.98 10.43
CA LYS A 274 26.20 -7.80 11.45
C LYS A 274 27.69 -7.49 11.61
N TYR A 275 28.21 -6.43 10.98
CA TYR A 275 29.64 -6.04 11.09
C TYR A 275 29.82 -4.63 11.62
#